data_10798c13ee047a5e8f6edd79dce31620
#
_entry.id   10798c13ee047a5e8f6edd79dce31620
#
_cell.length_a   1.000
_cell.length_b   1.000
_cell.length_c   1.000
_cell.angle_alpha   90.00
_cell.angle_beta   90.00
_cell.angle_gamma   90.00
#
_symmetry.space_group_name_H-M   'P 1'
#
loop_
_entity.id
_entity.type
_entity.pdbx_description
1 polymer ?
#
loop_
_entity_poly.entity_id
_entity_poly.type
_entity_poly.pdbx_seq_one_letter_code
_entity_poly.pdbx_strand_id
1 'polypeptide(L)'
;CLKVWITNNLDKGERLDDKIFLSDLPEISPWYHGFEGEIIRQKVHQYSTYGVIISHSDTVKEVTELPIGMSTDSFRDKLKLLRAEEKILDFNDYCSKTKVRFVITEHPDKMICDVKTLGLSKSVATSNMVGFDSEGKIKKYDCIDEIIYDFANVRIKLYQKRKDFLIKSLDEKIILNTSKRRFVEEIIKEDIEIYRKKRTEIIAVLTERNYPLIEGKYDYLLKMSIESFTEDMIIKLDGVLEKLKKELNIATITSPRDMWMKELLEFEQAYQRYLNKWVQHQALVNCSRTTSIKAPVKKRVIRKRKN
;
A
#
# COMPACT_ATOMS: atom_id res chain seq x y z
N CYS A 1 -3.55 -1.14 13.62
CA CYS A 1 -2.92 -2.33 14.21
C CYS A 1 -1.40 -2.17 14.35
N LEU A 2 -0.60 -2.07 13.25
CA LEU A 2 0.87 -2.00 13.34
C LEU A 2 1.40 -0.83 14.17
N LYS A 3 0.79 0.36 14.09
CA LYS A 3 1.16 1.51 14.94
C LYS A 3 0.93 1.19 16.43
N VAL A 4 -0.23 0.63 16.76
CA VAL A 4 -0.57 0.20 18.12
C VAL A 4 0.44 -0.85 18.59
N TRP A 5 0.78 -1.82 17.74
CA TRP A 5 1.80 -2.82 18.03
C TRP A 5 3.16 -2.19 18.36
N ILE A 6 3.61 -1.21 17.56
CA ILE A 6 4.88 -0.51 17.79
C ILE A 6 4.84 0.26 19.11
N THR A 7 3.74 0.98 19.39
CA THR A 7 3.60 1.81 20.58
C THR A 7 3.55 0.97 21.87
N ASN A 8 2.77 -0.12 21.87
CA ASN A 8 2.62 -0.96 23.06
C ASN A 8 3.87 -1.78 23.40
N ASN A 9 4.77 -1.96 22.40
CA ASN A 9 6.06 -2.63 22.61
C ASN A 9 7.19 -1.70 23.06
N LEU A 10 6.91 -0.42 23.35
CA LEU A 10 7.93 0.53 23.80
C LEU A 10 8.50 0.20 25.18
N ASP A 11 7.67 -0.34 26.10
CA ASP A 11 8.00 -0.44 27.53
C ASP A 11 8.38 -1.85 28.00
N LYS A 12 8.26 -2.88 27.17
CA LYS A 12 8.49 -4.26 27.58
C LYS A 12 9.66 -4.87 26.81
N GLY A 13 10.77 -5.11 27.52
CA GLY A 13 11.92 -5.84 26.99
C GLY A 13 11.51 -7.25 26.49
N GLU A 14 12.07 -7.63 25.41
CA GLU A 14 12.18 -8.85 24.59
C GLU A 14 11.25 -10.07 24.82
N ARG A 15 10.36 -10.12 25.80
CA ARG A 15 9.41 -11.22 25.99
C ARG A 15 8.04 -10.70 26.35
N LEU A 16 7.18 -10.57 25.35
CA LEU A 16 5.75 -10.44 25.53
C LEU A 16 5.13 -11.85 25.55
N ASP A 17 4.32 -12.11 26.58
CA ASP A 17 3.37 -13.22 26.55
C ASP A 17 2.41 -12.98 25.37
N ASP A 18 2.49 -13.85 24.35
CA ASP A 18 1.80 -13.72 23.05
C ASP A 18 0.27 -13.50 23.19
N LYS A 19 -0.31 -13.96 24.29
CA LYS A 19 -1.76 -13.93 24.53
C LYS A 19 -2.32 -12.57 24.98
N ILE A 20 -1.55 -11.78 25.73
CA ILE A 20 -2.02 -10.49 26.26
C ILE A 20 -2.08 -9.43 25.16
N PHE A 21 -1.30 -9.61 24.13
CA PHE A 21 -1.09 -8.64 23.06
C PHE A 21 -2.18 -8.65 21.99
N LEU A 22 -2.75 -9.82 21.71
CA LEU A 22 -3.78 -9.99 20.67
C LEU A 22 -5.11 -9.28 21.04
N SER A 23 -5.36 -9.03 22.34
CA SER A 23 -6.58 -8.36 22.82
C SER A 23 -6.59 -6.85 22.61
N ASP A 24 -5.42 -6.23 22.41
CA ASP A 24 -5.29 -4.75 22.33
C ASP A 24 -5.33 -4.20 20.90
N LEU A 25 -5.36 -5.08 19.89
CA LEU A 25 -5.46 -4.68 18.51
C LEU A 25 -6.91 -4.30 18.16
N PRO A 26 -7.13 -3.22 17.39
CA PRO A 26 -8.45 -2.87 16.91
C PRO A 26 -9.00 -3.99 16.01
N GLU A 27 -10.29 -4.30 16.17
CA GLU A 27 -10.95 -5.32 15.37
C GLU A 27 -10.82 -5.04 13.88
N ILE A 28 -10.41 -6.04 13.11
CA ILE A 28 -10.29 -5.99 11.66
C ILE A 28 -11.43 -6.78 11.04
N SER A 29 -12.28 -6.11 10.29
CA SER A 29 -13.31 -6.73 9.45
C SER A 29 -12.85 -6.84 8.00
N PRO A 30 -13.38 -7.78 7.21
CA PRO A 30 -13.12 -7.85 5.79
C PRO A 30 -13.43 -6.50 5.12
N TRP A 31 -12.57 -6.06 4.22
CA TRP A 31 -12.73 -4.82 3.48
C TRP A 31 -12.52 -5.06 1.99
N TYR A 32 -13.39 -4.47 1.18
CA TYR A 32 -13.31 -4.55 -0.28
C TYR A 32 -13.34 -3.15 -0.87
N HIS A 33 -12.39 -2.87 -1.75
CA HIS A 33 -12.25 -1.56 -2.37
C HIS A 33 -13.45 -1.21 -3.23
N GLY A 34 -14.12 -0.09 -2.91
CA GLY A 34 -15.29 0.40 -3.65
C GLY A 34 -16.60 -0.29 -3.33
N PHE A 35 -16.65 -1.21 -2.39
CA PHE A 35 -17.90 -1.82 -1.94
C PHE A 35 -18.65 -0.84 -1.04
N GLU A 36 -19.90 -0.54 -1.40
CA GLU A 36 -20.77 0.41 -0.72
C GLU A 36 -21.78 -0.28 0.22
N GLY A 37 -21.84 -1.61 0.20
CA GLY A 37 -22.71 -2.40 1.06
C GLY A 37 -22.17 -2.59 2.49
N GLU A 38 -22.93 -3.27 3.32
CA GLU A 38 -22.56 -3.54 4.71
C GLU A 38 -21.86 -4.89 4.86
N ILE A 39 -20.90 -4.97 5.80
CA ILE A 39 -20.24 -6.19 6.21
C ILE A 39 -20.44 -6.36 7.72
N ILE A 40 -21.21 -7.37 8.10
CA ILE A 40 -21.61 -7.61 9.49
C ILE A 40 -21.01 -8.94 9.97
N ARG A 41 -20.34 -8.91 11.12
CA ARG A 41 -19.86 -10.12 11.79
C ARG A 41 -21.04 -10.90 12.36
N GLN A 42 -21.19 -12.16 11.96
CA GLN A 42 -22.22 -13.06 12.46
C GLN A 42 -21.70 -13.98 13.56
N LYS A 43 -20.51 -14.53 13.36
CA LYS A 43 -19.80 -15.44 14.28
C LYS A 43 -18.29 -15.18 14.22
N VAL A 44 -17.53 -15.86 15.06
CA VAL A 44 -16.08 -15.68 15.18
C VAL A 44 -15.35 -15.74 13.83
N HIS A 45 -15.75 -16.65 12.92
CA HIS A 45 -15.10 -16.81 11.61
C HIS A 45 -16.08 -16.61 10.45
N GLN A 46 -17.13 -15.85 10.65
CA GLN A 46 -18.16 -15.67 9.63
C GLN A 46 -18.68 -14.23 9.59
N TYR A 47 -18.62 -13.65 8.42
CA TYR A 47 -19.17 -12.35 8.09
C TYR A 47 -20.28 -12.52 7.04
N SER A 48 -21.28 -11.64 7.07
CA SER A 48 -22.27 -11.51 6.00
C SER A 48 -22.06 -10.18 5.31
N THR A 49 -22.01 -10.20 3.99
CA THR A 49 -21.99 -9.00 3.15
C THR A 49 -23.40 -8.78 2.60
N TYR A 50 -23.85 -7.54 2.61
CA TYR A 50 -25.18 -7.14 2.18
C TYR A 50 -25.07 -6.17 1.03
N GLY A 51 -25.90 -6.38 0.00
CA GLY A 51 -26.08 -5.41 -1.08
C GLY A 51 -26.90 -4.21 -0.62
N VAL A 52 -26.99 -3.19 -1.46
CA VAL A 52 -27.74 -1.96 -1.19
C VAL A 52 -29.00 -1.94 -2.05
N ILE A 53 -30.13 -1.69 -1.38
CA ILE A 53 -31.45 -1.50 -2.02
C ILE A 53 -32.02 -0.15 -1.60
N ILE A 54 -32.50 0.61 -2.55
CA ILE A 54 -33.11 1.94 -2.36
C ILE A 54 -34.57 1.87 -2.80
N SER A 55 -35.50 2.35 -1.96
CA SER A 55 -36.89 2.46 -2.30
C SER A 55 -37.17 3.82 -2.91
N HIS A 56 -37.64 3.87 -4.16
CA HIS A 56 -38.07 5.10 -4.82
C HIS A 56 -39.57 5.37 -4.67
N SER A 57 -40.34 4.30 -4.57
CA SER A 57 -41.77 4.33 -4.27
C SER A 57 -42.21 3.02 -3.61
N ASP A 58 -43.47 2.88 -3.29
CA ASP A 58 -44.00 1.66 -2.69
C ASP A 58 -43.82 0.43 -3.59
N THR A 59 -43.77 0.64 -4.90
CA THR A 59 -43.65 -0.44 -5.90
C THR A 59 -42.35 -0.47 -6.67
N VAL A 60 -41.46 0.52 -6.51
CA VAL A 60 -40.21 0.59 -7.28
C VAL A 60 -39.02 0.59 -6.34
N LYS A 61 -38.17 -0.42 -6.51
CA LYS A 61 -36.92 -0.59 -5.77
C LYS A 61 -35.72 -0.53 -6.73
N GLU A 62 -34.63 0.04 -6.28
CA GLU A 62 -33.35 0.09 -7.03
C GLU A 62 -32.28 -0.62 -6.23
N VAL A 63 -31.61 -1.58 -6.86
CA VAL A 63 -30.42 -2.25 -6.30
C VAL A 63 -29.20 -1.58 -6.89
N THR A 64 -28.39 -0.97 -6.02
CA THR A 64 -27.18 -0.21 -6.41
C THR A 64 -25.89 -0.94 -6.07
N GLU A 65 -25.95 -1.96 -5.20
CA GLU A 65 -24.80 -2.78 -4.84
C GLU A 65 -25.21 -4.24 -4.62
N LEU A 66 -24.36 -5.17 -5.04
CA LEU A 66 -24.56 -6.61 -4.82
C LEU A 66 -23.62 -7.10 -3.71
N PRO A 67 -24.00 -8.13 -2.95
CA PRO A 67 -23.11 -8.71 -1.96
C PRO A 67 -21.84 -9.28 -2.62
N ILE A 68 -20.73 -9.24 -1.90
CA ILE A 68 -19.42 -9.70 -2.39
C ILE A 68 -19.51 -11.15 -2.88
N GLY A 69 -19.00 -11.38 -4.09
CA GLY A 69 -19.02 -12.68 -4.75
C GLY A 69 -20.34 -13.05 -5.45
N MET A 70 -21.26 -12.10 -5.59
CA MET A 70 -22.42 -12.22 -6.47
C MET A 70 -22.17 -11.43 -7.75
N SER A 71 -22.26 -12.09 -8.91
CA SER A 71 -22.12 -11.41 -10.20
C SER A 71 -23.44 -10.77 -10.64
N THR A 72 -23.35 -9.71 -11.45
CA THR A 72 -24.52 -9.07 -12.07
C THR A 72 -25.33 -10.05 -12.91
N ASP A 73 -24.66 -10.99 -13.59
CA ASP A 73 -25.34 -12.00 -14.41
C ASP A 73 -26.14 -12.98 -13.55
N SER A 74 -25.55 -13.48 -12.46
CA SER A 74 -26.27 -14.36 -11.51
C SER A 74 -27.49 -13.68 -10.90
N PHE A 75 -27.38 -12.39 -10.58
CA PHE A 75 -28.51 -11.63 -10.04
C PHE A 75 -29.56 -11.35 -11.10
N ARG A 76 -29.16 -11.04 -12.33
CA ARG A 76 -30.08 -10.87 -13.47
C ARG A 76 -30.88 -12.15 -13.75
N ASP A 77 -30.24 -13.31 -13.72
CA ASP A 77 -30.94 -14.58 -13.93
C ASP A 77 -31.91 -14.89 -12.79
N LYS A 78 -31.57 -14.55 -11.56
CA LYS A 78 -32.50 -14.62 -10.44
C LYS A 78 -33.70 -13.70 -10.64
N LEU A 79 -33.53 -12.48 -11.11
CA LEU A 79 -34.64 -11.56 -11.39
C LEU A 79 -35.54 -12.09 -12.52
N LYS A 80 -34.99 -12.73 -13.55
CA LYS A 80 -35.76 -13.40 -14.62
C LYS A 80 -36.64 -14.52 -14.04
N LEU A 81 -36.09 -15.32 -13.12
CA LEU A 81 -36.87 -16.37 -12.44
C LEU A 81 -37.99 -15.77 -11.59
N LEU A 82 -37.74 -14.74 -10.79
CA LEU A 82 -38.76 -14.06 -9.97
C LEU A 82 -39.86 -13.45 -10.84
N ARG A 83 -39.52 -12.93 -12.03
CA ARG A 83 -40.51 -12.45 -13.00
C ARG A 83 -41.34 -13.57 -13.60
N ALA A 84 -40.70 -14.70 -13.96
CA ALA A 84 -41.38 -15.88 -14.49
C ALA A 84 -42.33 -16.52 -13.46
N GLU A 85 -41.99 -16.44 -12.18
CA GLU A 85 -42.84 -16.84 -11.04
C GLU A 85 -43.90 -15.80 -10.68
N GLU A 86 -43.99 -14.71 -11.42
CA GLU A 86 -44.85 -13.55 -11.17
C GLU A 86 -44.70 -12.93 -9.78
N LYS A 87 -43.54 -13.08 -9.14
CA LYS A 87 -43.23 -12.47 -7.84
C LYS A 87 -42.92 -10.97 -7.95
N ILE A 88 -42.36 -10.59 -9.08
CA ILE A 88 -42.13 -9.19 -9.48
C ILE A 88 -42.81 -8.93 -10.81
N LEU A 89 -43.23 -7.68 -11.06
CA LEU A 89 -43.85 -7.32 -12.32
C LEU A 89 -42.88 -7.22 -13.45
N ASP A 90 -41.81 -6.50 -13.24
CA ASP A 90 -40.72 -6.33 -14.23
C ASP A 90 -39.44 -5.85 -13.57
N PHE A 91 -38.31 -5.92 -14.31
CA PHE A 91 -37.08 -5.31 -13.92
C PHE A 91 -36.32 -4.75 -15.13
N ASN A 92 -35.53 -3.71 -14.91
CA ASN A 92 -34.65 -3.12 -15.89
C ASN A 92 -33.21 -3.20 -15.39
N ASP A 93 -32.30 -3.61 -16.27
CA ASP A 93 -30.86 -3.69 -16.02
C ASP A 93 -30.16 -2.48 -16.64
N TYR A 94 -29.60 -1.64 -15.80
CA TYR A 94 -28.80 -0.48 -16.15
C TYR A 94 -27.34 -0.63 -15.69
N CYS A 95 -26.90 -1.87 -15.43
CA CYS A 95 -25.53 -2.13 -15.00
C CYS A 95 -24.51 -1.68 -16.05
N SER A 96 -23.36 -1.23 -15.59
CA SER A 96 -22.22 -0.89 -16.40
C SER A 96 -20.97 -1.67 -15.93
N LYS A 97 -19.84 -1.49 -16.60
CA LYS A 97 -18.57 -2.13 -16.17
C LYS A 97 -18.14 -1.75 -14.75
N THR A 98 -18.61 -0.62 -14.22
CA THR A 98 -18.16 -0.06 -12.94
C THR A 98 -19.29 0.21 -11.95
N LYS A 99 -20.56 -0.04 -12.34
CA LYS A 99 -21.72 0.24 -11.49
C LYS A 99 -22.78 -0.83 -11.64
N VAL A 100 -23.30 -1.24 -10.50
CA VAL A 100 -24.52 -2.05 -10.40
C VAL A 100 -25.72 -1.12 -10.37
N ARG A 101 -26.74 -1.40 -11.19
CA ARG A 101 -28.01 -0.69 -11.17
C ARG A 101 -29.12 -1.53 -11.76
N PHE A 102 -29.95 -2.12 -10.91
CA PHE A 102 -31.17 -2.80 -11.30
C PHE A 102 -32.36 -2.05 -10.73
N VAL A 103 -33.37 -1.76 -11.57
CA VAL A 103 -34.64 -1.18 -11.15
C VAL A 103 -35.71 -2.26 -11.23
N ILE A 104 -36.34 -2.54 -10.12
CA ILE A 104 -37.30 -3.64 -9.95
C ILE A 104 -38.67 -3.03 -9.66
N THR A 105 -39.70 -3.47 -10.40
CA THR A 105 -41.06 -3.12 -10.13
C THR A 105 -41.75 -4.28 -9.38
N GLU A 106 -42.13 -4.03 -8.14
CA GLU A 106 -42.78 -5.00 -7.26
C GLU A 106 -44.17 -5.33 -7.71
N HIS A 107 -44.63 -6.55 -7.40
CA HIS A 107 -46.04 -6.89 -7.50
C HIS A 107 -46.76 -6.46 -6.21
N PRO A 108 -47.83 -5.63 -6.29
CA PRO A 108 -48.43 -5.03 -5.09
C PRO A 108 -48.91 -6.06 -4.05
N ASP A 109 -49.30 -7.24 -4.51
CA ASP A 109 -49.98 -8.24 -3.65
C ASP A 109 -49.16 -9.50 -3.39
N LYS A 110 -47.90 -9.63 -3.94
CA LYS A 110 -47.18 -10.91 -3.88
C LYS A 110 -45.89 -10.89 -3.06
N MET A 111 -44.99 -9.98 -3.29
CA MET A 111 -43.68 -10.00 -2.65
C MET A 111 -43.14 -8.60 -2.38
N ILE A 112 -42.70 -8.36 -1.16
CA ILE A 112 -41.90 -7.18 -0.83
C ILE A 112 -40.46 -7.47 -1.20
N CYS A 113 -39.87 -6.64 -2.06
CA CYS A 113 -38.48 -6.75 -2.42
C CYS A 113 -37.59 -6.12 -1.35
N ASP A 114 -37.01 -6.96 -0.52
CA ASP A 114 -36.03 -6.59 0.50
C ASP A 114 -34.72 -7.35 0.29
N VAL A 115 -33.74 -7.08 1.13
CA VAL A 115 -32.41 -7.73 1.09
C VAL A 115 -32.55 -9.26 1.19
N LYS A 116 -33.48 -9.76 1.97
CA LYS A 116 -33.69 -11.18 2.22
C LYS A 116 -34.37 -11.88 1.05
N THR A 117 -35.49 -11.33 0.57
CA THR A 117 -36.26 -11.91 -0.54
C THR A 117 -35.51 -11.88 -1.86
N LEU A 118 -34.80 -10.80 -2.13
CA LEU A 118 -33.92 -10.71 -3.29
C LEU A 118 -32.57 -11.47 -3.09
N GLY A 119 -32.32 -11.98 -1.88
CA GLY A 119 -31.08 -12.71 -1.56
C GLY A 119 -29.84 -11.85 -1.70
N LEU A 120 -29.95 -10.56 -1.39
CA LEU A 120 -28.85 -9.60 -1.42
C LEU A 120 -27.96 -9.75 -0.16
N SER A 121 -27.71 -10.99 0.24
CA SER A 121 -26.78 -11.30 1.32
C SER A 121 -25.94 -12.52 0.96
N LYS A 122 -24.66 -12.49 1.29
CA LYS A 122 -23.73 -13.62 1.10
C LYS A 122 -22.78 -13.74 2.26
N SER A 123 -22.54 -14.99 2.68
CA SER A 123 -21.60 -15.28 3.77
C SER A 123 -20.17 -15.35 3.27
N VAL A 124 -19.24 -14.76 4.04
CA VAL A 124 -17.79 -14.84 3.85
C VAL A 124 -17.20 -15.49 5.09
N ALA A 125 -16.51 -16.61 4.92
CA ALA A 125 -15.85 -17.32 6.01
C ALA A 125 -14.36 -16.94 6.09
N THR A 126 -13.86 -16.77 7.31
CA THR A 126 -12.43 -16.53 7.62
C THR A 126 -11.79 -17.73 8.32
N SER A 127 -12.38 -18.93 8.20
CA SER A 127 -11.88 -20.16 8.81
C SER A 127 -10.73 -20.83 8.07
N ASN A 128 -10.44 -20.40 6.84
CA ASN A 128 -9.40 -21.00 5.99
C ASN A 128 -8.27 -20.00 5.72
N MET A 129 -7.71 -19.43 6.78
CA MET A 129 -6.55 -18.52 6.68
C MET A 129 -5.27 -19.35 6.70
N VAL A 130 -4.84 -19.81 5.52
CA VAL A 130 -3.61 -20.57 5.34
C VAL A 130 -2.62 -19.71 4.55
N GLY A 131 -1.41 -19.57 5.08
CA GLY A 131 -0.34 -18.80 4.46
C GLY A 131 1.03 -19.44 4.71
N PHE A 132 2.08 -18.77 4.27
CA PHE A 132 3.44 -19.15 4.61
C PHE A 132 3.92 -18.36 5.83
N ASP A 133 4.60 -19.03 6.75
CA ASP A 133 5.32 -18.40 7.84
C ASP A 133 6.62 -17.73 7.34
N SER A 134 7.39 -17.16 8.27
CA SER A 134 8.67 -16.51 7.96
C SER A 134 9.76 -17.45 7.45
N GLU A 135 9.58 -18.77 7.62
CA GLU A 135 10.50 -19.81 7.15
C GLU A 135 10.06 -20.44 5.83
N GLY A 136 8.93 -20.00 5.27
CA GLY A 136 8.36 -20.54 4.04
C GLY A 136 7.59 -21.85 4.24
N LYS A 137 7.22 -22.19 5.48
CA LYS A 137 6.39 -23.35 5.80
C LYS A 137 4.92 -22.96 5.78
N ILE A 138 4.06 -23.88 5.33
CA ILE A 138 2.61 -23.69 5.37
C ILE A 138 2.13 -23.67 6.81
N LYS A 139 1.46 -22.58 7.21
CA LYS A 139 0.86 -22.38 8.53
C LYS A 139 -0.61 -22.02 8.38
N LYS A 140 -1.45 -22.63 9.17
CA LYS A 140 -2.85 -22.21 9.35
C LYS A 140 -2.90 -21.23 10.52
N TYR A 141 -3.52 -20.07 10.29
CA TYR A 141 -3.73 -19.05 11.29
C TYR A 141 -5.17 -19.11 11.80
N ASP A 142 -5.35 -19.03 13.11
CA ASP A 142 -6.68 -19.05 13.72
C ASP A 142 -7.35 -17.68 13.72
N CYS A 143 -6.56 -16.60 13.75
CA CYS A 143 -7.07 -15.25 13.67
C CYS A 143 -6.14 -14.31 12.85
N ILE A 144 -6.67 -13.16 12.45
CA ILE A 144 -5.91 -12.15 11.70
C ILE A 144 -4.78 -11.56 12.56
N ASP A 145 -5.01 -11.45 13.86
CA ASP A 145 -4.05 -10.86 14.79
C ASP A 145 -2.75 -11.67 14.86
N GLU A 146 -2.81 -13.00 14.75
CA GLU A 146 -1.62 -13.84 14.63
C GLU A 146 -0.81 -13.54 13.37
N ILE A 147 -1.47 -13.29 12.24
CA ILE A 147 -0.79 -12.92 10.99
C ILE A 147 -0.05 -11.60 11.18
N ILE A 148 -0.70 -10.62 11.81
CA ILE A 148 -0.11 -9.31 12.08
C ILE A 148 1.07 -9.43 13.03
N TYR A 149 0.93 -10.25 14.05
CA TYR A 149 1.98 -10.50 15.04
C TYR A 149 3.22 -11.14 14.39
N ASP A 150 3.05 -12.23 13.66
CA ASP A 150 4.14 -12.89 12.92
C ASP A 150 4.83 -11.91 11.96
N PHE A 151 4.04 -11.15 11.19
CA PHE A 151 4.57 -10.13 10.30
C PHE A 151 5.37 -9.05 11.04
N ALA A 152 4.83 -8.55 12.15
CA ALA A 152 5.45 -7.46 12.91
C ALA A 152 6.78 -7.89 13.52
N ASN A 153 6.87 -9.11 14.05
CA ASN A 153 8.10 -9.68 14.61
C ASN A 153 9.20 -9.86 13.56
N VAL A 154 8.84 -10.32 12.38
CA VAL A 154 9.79 -10.42 11.27
C VAL A 154 10.23 -9.04 10.79
N ARG A 155 9.27 -8.12 10.65
CA ARG A 155 9.53 -6.79 10.13
C ARG A 155 10.46 -5.97 11.00
N ILE A 156 10.27 -6.00 12.33
CA ILE A 156 11.15 -5.26 13.26
C ILE A 156 12.60 -5.76 13.20
N LYS A 157 12.81 -7.09 13.09
CA LYS A 157 14.15 -7.67 12.90
C LYS A 157 14.79 -7.21 11.58
N LEU A 158 14.01 -7.05 10.53
CA LEU A 158 14.50 -6.53 9.25
C LEU A 158 14.85 -5.04 9.32
N TYR A 159 14.13 -4.24 10.11
CA TYR A 159 14.50 -2.84 10.36
C TYR A 159 15.83 -2.73 11.11
N GLN A 160 16.12 -3.62 12.05
CA GLN A 160 17.43 -3.68 12.70
C GLN A 160 18.53 -3.95 11.68
N LYS A 161 18.39 -5.00 10.86
CA LYS A 161 19.36 -5.32 9.79
C LYS A 161 19.54 -4.17 8.80
N ARG A 162 18.45 -3.48 8.45
CA ARG A 162 18.48 -2.29 7.58
C ARG A 162 19.25 -1.14 8.23
N LYS A 163 19.04 -0.88 9.51
CA LYS A 163 19.78 0.13 10.27
C LYS A 163 21.27 -0.17 10.26
N ASP A 164 21.65 -1.40 10.58
CA ASP A 164 23.06 -1.82 10.60
C ASP A 164 23.72 -1.67 9.22
N PHE A 165 23.01 -2.05 8.15
CA PHE A 165 23.48 -1.86 6.79
C PHE A 165 23.64 -0.38 6.41
N LEU A 166 22.68 0.47 6.80
CA LEU A 166 22.75 1.92 6.53
C LEU A 166 23.93 2.55 7.24
N ILE A 167 24.16 2.24 8.52
CA ILE A 167 25.31 2.74 9.29
C ILE A 167 26.60 2.31 8.58
N LYS A 168 26.77 1.03 8.28
CA LYS A 168 27.96 0.51 7.59
C LYS A 168 28.17 1.20 6.24
N SER A 169 27.13 1.35 5.42
CA SER A 169 27.23 2.02 4.12
C SER A 169 27.62 3.50 4.23
N LEU A 170 27.11 4.20 5.27
CA LEU A 170 27.48 5.59 5.53
C LEU A 170 28.91 5.72 6.01
N ASP A 171 29.38 4.83 6.89
CA ASP A 171 30.77 4.79 7.35
C ASP A 171 31.74 4.55 6.18
N GLU A 172 31.43 3.58 5.30
CA GLU A 172 32.24 3.31 4.09
C GLU A 172 32.31 4.54 3.18
N LYS A 173 31.20 5.27 2.99
CA LYS A 173 31.16 6.52 2.22
C LYS A 173 31.95 7.64 2.89
N ILE A 174 31.92 7.76 4.21
CA ILE A 174 32.68 8.74 4.97
C ILE A 174 34.18 8.44 4.84
N ILE A 175 34.59 7.19 5.02
CA ILE A 175 35.99 6.75 4.83
C ILE A 175 36.48 7.08 3.42
N LEU A 176 35.68 6.75 2.39
CA LEU A 176 36.00 7.05 1.00
C LEU A 176 36.24 8.55 0.75
N ASN A 177 35.26 9.39 1.19
CA ASN A 177 35.33 10.83 0.93
C ASN A 177 36.40 11.52 1.79
N THR A 178 36.62 11.06 3.02
CA THR A 178 37.72 11.55 3.87
C THR A 178 39.07 11.24 3.25
N SER A 179 39.23 10.03 2.71
CA SER A 179 40.48 9.65 2.03
C SER A 179 40.70 10.45 0.74
N LYS A 180 39.63 10.70 -0.04
CA LYS A 180 39.73 11.57 -1.23
C LYS A 180 40.09 13.00 -0.85
N ARG A 181 39.46 13.56 0.16
CA ARG A 181 39.73 14.92 0.64
C ARG A 181 41.21 15.04 1.09
N ARG A 182 41.66 14.10 1.91
CA ARG A 182 43.06 14.06 2.40
C ARG A 182 44.04 13.94 1.24
N PHE A 183 43.75 13.08 0.25
CA PHE A 183 44.62 12.89 -0.92
C PHE A 183 44.74 14.16 -1.78
N VAL A 184 43.61 14.85 -2.02
CA VAL A 184 43.60 16.13 -2.74
C VAL A 184 44.42 17.19 -1.99
N GLU A 185 44.23 17.28 -0.66
CA GLU A 185 44.93 18.22 0.21
C GLU A 185 46.43 17.97 0.23
N GLU A 186 46.87 16.70 0.36
CA GLU A 186 48.31 16.33 0.36
C GLU A 186 48.97 16.57 -1.01
N ILE A 187 48.23 16.48 -2.12
CA ILE A 187 48.76 16.84 -3.45
C ILE A 187 48.90 18.36 -3.61
N ILE A 188 47.89 19.14 -3.17
CA ILE A 188 47.95 20.62 -3.25
C ILE A 188 49.09 21.18 -2.39
N LYS A 189 49.36 20.54 -1.24
CA LYS A 189 50.50 20.91 -0.34
C LYS A 189 51.85 20.39 -0.80
N GLU A 190 51.89 19.69 -1.94
CA GLU A 190 53.12 19.04 -2.46
C GLU A 190 53.70 17.94 -1.54
N ASP A 191 52.93 17.45 -0.57
CA ASP A 191 53.32 16.34 0.31
C ASP A 191 53.37 14.99 -0.41
N ILE A 192 52.54 14.84 -1.47
CA ILE A 192 52.56 13.69 -2.39
C ILE A 192 52.78 14.18 -3.81
N GLU A 193 53.91 13.79 -4.39
CA GLU A 193 54.19 14.00 -5.80
C GLU A 193 53.65 12.83 -6.64
N ILE A 194 52.76 13.10 -7.57
CA ILE A 194 52.22 12.11 -8.53
C ILE A 194 52.78 12.29 -9.93
N TYR A 195 53.36 13.46 -10.22
CA TYR A 195 53.85 13.80 -11.55
C TYR A 195 55.09 13.01 -11.88
N ARG A 196 55.17 12.37 -13.05
CA ARG A 196 56.23 11.53 -13.55
C ARG A 196 56.63 10.30 -12.71
N LYS A 197 55.79 9.91 -11.68
CA LYS A 197 55.99 8.70 -10.90
C LYS A 197 55.28 7.49 -11.50
N LYS A 198 55.88 6.31 -11.32
CA LYS A 198 55.24 5.05 -11.71
C LYS A 198 54.06 4.75 -10.77
N ARG A 199 53.01 4.08 -11.27
CA ARG A 199 51.85 3.66 -10.46
C ARG A 199 52.25 2.86 -9.21
N THR A 200 53.29 2.02 -9.32
CA THR A 200 53.81 1.22 -8.21
C THR A 200 54.43 2.08 -7.09
N GLU A 201 55.10 3.17 -7.44
CA GLU A 201 55.67 4.12 -6.48
C GLU A 201 54.58 4.89 -5.75
N ILE A 202 53.54 5.32 -6.47
CA ILE A 202 52.38 6.01 -5.86
C ILE A 202 51.67 5.06 -4.89
N ILE A 203 51.48 3.80 -5.27
CA ILE A 203 50.86 2.79 -4.39
C ILE A 203 51.70 2.57 -3.13
N ALA A 204 53.01 2.54 -3.23
CA ALA A 204 53.91 2.41 -2.06
C ALA A 204 53.74 3.58 -1.08
N VAL A 205 53.68 4.83 -1.59
CA VAL A 205 53.41 6.03 -0.78
C VAL A 205 52.03 5.99 -0.11
N LEU A 206 50.99 5.58 -0.85
CA LEU A 206 49.64 5.45 -0.27
C LEU A 206 49.57 4.39 0.84
N THR A 207 50.35 3.31 0.69
CA THR A 207 50.42 2.24 1.70
C THR A 207 51.17 2.73 2.95
N GLU A 208 52.32 3.40 2.77
CA GLU A 208 53.13 3.98 3.86
C GLU A 208 52.31 5.02 4.66
N ARG A 209 51.50 5.81 3.98
CA ARG A 209 50.62 6.81 4.61
C ARG A 209 49.30 6.25 5.15
N ASN A 210 49.14 4.91 5.17
CA ASN A 210 47.95 4.21 5.70
C ASN A 210 46.63 4.65 5.06
N TYR A 211 46.61 4.83 3.74
CA TYR A 211 45.36 5.01 3.04
C TYR A 211 44.51 3.70 3.03
N PRO A 212 43.21 3.74 3.26
CA PRO A 212 42.40 2.53 3.25
C PRO A 212 42.30 1.94 1.85
N LEU A 213 42.42 0.61 1.77
CA LEU A 213 42.11 -0.15 0.55
C LEU A 213 40.61 -0.30 0.41
N ILE A 214 40.05 0.03 -0.74
CA ILE A 214 38.66 -0.23 -1.08
C ILE A 214 38.65 -1.32 -2.15
N GLU A 215 37.94 -2.41 -1.89
CA GLU A 215 37.96 -3.61 -2.75
C GLU A 215 39.39 -4.11 -3.08
N GLY A 216 40.30 -3.96 -2.11
CA GLY A 216 41.71 -4.37 -2.27
C GLY A 216 42.53 -3.48 -3.18
N LYS A 217 42.05 -2.27 -3.55
CA LYS A 217 42.73 -1.38 -4.52
C LYS A 217 42.65 0.08 -4.09
N TYR A 218 43.56 0.91 -4.61
CA TYR A 218 43.54 2.37 -4.49
C TYR A 218 42.95 3.08 -5.72
N ASP A 219 42.19 2.35 -6.56
CA ASP A 219 41.63 2.90 -7.80
C ASP A 219 40.73 4.13 -7.58
N TYR A 220 40.09 4.25 -6.43
CA TYR A 220 39.27 5.38 -6.06
C TYR A 220 40.02 6.71 -5.88
N LEU A 221 41.34 6.65 -5.67
CA LEU A 221 42.28 7.80 -5.65
C LEU A 221 42.97 7.93 -7.00
N LEU A 222 43.51 6.84 -7.53
CA LEU A 222 44.36 6.84 -8.74
C LEU A 222 43.58 7.16 -10.03
N LYS A 223 42.27 7.04 -10.04
CA LYS A 223 41.36 7.40 -11.18
C LYS A 223 40.75 8.79 -11.05
N MET A 224 41.16 9.60 -10.08
CA MET A 224 40.70 10.98 -9.97
C MET A 224 41.24 11.82 -11.13
N SER A 225 40.40 12.69 -11.70
CA SER A 225 40.78 13.61 -12.76
C SER A 225 41.69 14.73 -12.23
N ILE A 226 42.55 15.28 -13.08
CA ILE A 226 43.41 16.41 -12.71
C ILE A 226 42.59 17.61 -12.21
N GLU A 227 41.41 17.84 -12.76
CA GLU A 227 40.49 18.88 -12.31
C GLU A 227 40.02 18.72 -10.87
N SER A 228 40.21 17.53 -10.29
CA SER A 228 39.84 17.25 -8.89
C SER A 228 40.89 17.75 -7.87
N PHE A 229 42.06 18.18 -8.31
CA PHE A 229 43.13 18.65 -7.43
C PHE A 229 43.07 20.19 -7.28
N THR A 230 41.97 20.69 -6.73
CA THR A 230 41.70 22.11 -6.52
C THR A 230 41.13 22.35 -5.11
N GLU A 231 41.34 23.57 -4.61
CA GLU A 231 40.71 23.99 -3.34
C GLU A 231 39.21 23.90 -3.35
N ASP A 232 38.56 24.21 -4.49
CA ASP A 232 37.12 24.09 -4.66
C ASP A 232 36.63 22.65 -4.44
N MET A 233 37.46 21.67 -4.84
CA MET A 233 37.12 20.25 -4.61
C MET A 233 37.19 19.88 -3.12
N ILE A 234 38.14 20.44 -2.37
CA ILE A 234 38.21 20.27 -0.91
C ILE A 234 36.93 20.79 -0.26
N ILE A 235 36.50 22.02 -0.59
CA ILE A 235 35.30 22.65 -0.09
C ILE A 235 34.03 21.78 -0.41
N LYS A 236 33.98 21.26 -1.63
CA LYS A 236 32.90 20.38 -2.07
C LYS A 236 32.87 19.06 -1.29
N LEU A 237 34.04 18.44 -1.06
CA LEU A 237 34.14 17.20 -0.28
C LEU A 237 33.83 17.44 1.19
N ASP A 238 34.23 18.56 1.78
CA ASP A 238 33.86 18.95 3.14
C ASP A 238 32.34 19.09 3.30
N GLY A 239 31.66 19.72 2.34
CA GLY A 239 30.19 19.80 2.32
C GLY A 239 29.51 18.43 2.19
N VAL A 240 30.09 17.50 1.42
CA VAL A 240 29.59 16.12 1.34
C VAL A 240 29.81 15.38 2.65
N LEU A 241 30.99 15.50 3.24
CA LEU A 241 31.32 14.85 4.52
C LEU A 241 30.41 15.33 5.65
N GLU A 242 30.12 16.62 5.72
CA GLU A 242 29.20 17.17 6.72
C GLU A 242 27.80 16.57 6.59
N LYS A 243 27.27 16.45 5.36
CA LYS A 243 25.98 15.79 5.11
C LYS A 243 25.98 14.32 5.54
N LEU A 244 26.99 13.56 5.11
CA LEU A 244 27.12 12.15 5.47
C LEU A 244 27.23 11.92 6.97
N LYS A 245 27.98 12.77 7.69
CA LYS A 245 28.10 12.71 9.16
C LYS A 245 26.76 13.02 9.84
N LYS A 246 25.98 13.97 9.33
CA LYS A 246 24.62 14.26 9.83
C LYS A 246 23.69 13.06 9.59
N GLU A 247 23.73 12.46 8.41
CA GLU A 247 22.93 11.26 8.07
C GLU A 247 23.33 10.07 8.97
N LEU A 248 24.62 9.83 9.19
CA LEU A 248 25.11 8.79 10.09
C LEU A 248 24.62 9.00 11.52
N ASN A 249 24.70 10.22 12.03
CA ASN A 249 24.20 10.55 13.37
C ASN A 249 22.71 10.27 13.48
N ILE A 250 21.91 10.70 12.49
CA ILE A 250 20.46 10.42 12.44
C ILE A 250 20.22 8.91 12.42
N ALA A 251 20.91 8.17 11.56
CA ALA A 251 20.76 6.71 11.46
C ALA A 251 21.13 5.99 12.77
N THR A 252 22.14 6.49 13.49
CA THR A 252 22.60 5.92 14.76
C THR A 252 21.60 6.14 15.88
N ILE A 253 21.06 7.37 16.00
CA ILE A 253 20.12 7.76 17.08
C ILE A 253 18.73 7.17 16.83
N THR A 254 18.27 7.10 15.57
CA THR A 254 16.93 6.63 15.24
C THR A 254 16.77 5.15 15.55
N SER A 255 15.80 4.79 16.38
CA SER A 255 15.51 3.39 16.66
C SER A 255 14.84 2.68 15.46
N PRO A 256 14.95 1.35 15.31
CA PRO A 256 14.25 0.59 14.28
C PRO A 256 12.73 0.82 14.32
N ARG A 257 12.16 1.02 15.50
CA ARG A 257 10.74 1.30 15.72
C ARG A 257 10.35 2.68 15.20
N ASP A 258 11.16 3.70 15.48
CA ASP A 258 10.93 5.05 14.99
C ASP A 258 11.05 5.12 13.47
N MET A 259 12.00 4.39 12.88
CA MET A 259 12.13 4.25 11.43
C MET A 259 10.84 3.67 10.83
N TRP A 260 10.33 2.60 11.43
CA TRP A 260 9.09 1.97 10.95
C TRP A 260 7.86 2.85 11.18
N MET A 261 7.73 3.49 12.35
CA MET A 261 6.64 4.40 12.65
C MET A 261 6.59 5.56 11.66
N LYS A 262 7.74 6.16 11.34
CA LYS A 262 7.84 7.23 10.35
C LYS A 262 7.33 6.77 8.97
N GLU A 263 7.77 5.61 8.49
CA GLU A 263 7.32 5.06 7.20
C GLU A 263 5.82 4.73 7.20
N LEU A 264 5.26 4.25 8.32
CA LEU A 264 3.82 4.01 8.45
C LEU A 264 3.01 5.33 8.38
N LEU A 265 3.53 6.41 8.96
CA LEU A 265 2.90 7.74 8.87
C LEU A 265 2.94 8.28 7.44
N GLU A 266 4.07 8.15 6.76
CA GLU A 266 4.22 8.54 5.34
C GLU A 266 3.28 7.72 4.43
N PHE A 267 3.19 6.41 4.67
CA PHE A 267 2.25 5.52 3.98
C PHE A 267 0.80 5.95 4.19
N GLU A 268 0.40 6.22 5.42
CA GLU A 268 -0.97 6.67 5.74
C GLU A 268 -1.35 7.95 4.99
N GLN A 269 -0.45 8.95 4.97
CA GLN A 269 -0.65 10.18 4.22
C GLN A 269 -0.75 9.94 2.70
N ALA A 270 0.08 9.04 2.17
CA ALA A 270 0.04 8.67 0.77
C ALA A 270 -1.26 7.93 0.41
N TYR A 271 -1.71 7.03 1.30
CA TYR A 271 -2.95 6.28 1.14
C TYR A 271 -4.18 7.19 1.20
N GLN A 272 -4.22 8.16 2.12
CA GLN A 272 -5.30 9.15 2.17
C GLN A 272 -5.38 9.98 0.87
N ARG A 273 -4.23 10.40 0.34
CA ARG A 273 -4.18 11.09 -0.96
C ARG A 273 -4.70 10.22 -2.10
N TYR A 274 -4.39 8.93 -2.09
CA TYR A 274 -4.92 7.96 -3.05
C TYR A 274 -6.44 7.83 -2.96
N LEU A 275 -6.99 7.64 -1.75
CA LEU A 275 -8.43 7.53 -1.52
C LEU A 275 -9.17 8.79 -1.99
N ASN A 276 -8.67 9.97 -1.66
CA ASN A 276 -9.27 11.24 -2.09
C ASN A 276 -9.30 11.36 -3.62
N LYS A 277 -8.21 11.00 -4.30
CA LYS A 277 -8.18 10.97 -5.77
C LYS A 277 -9.17 9.96 -6.35
N TRP A 278 -9.28 8.80 -5.73
CA TRP A 278 -10.21 7.77 -6.17
C TRP A 278 -11.66 8.25 -6.06
N VAL A 279 -12.05 8.84 -4.92
CA VAL A 279 -13.39 9.42 -4.71
C VAL A 279 -13.68 10.52 -5.74
N GLN A 280 -12.74 11.44 -5.99
CA GLN A 280 -12.86 12.48 -7.00
C GLN A 280 -13.07 11.89 -8.40
N HIS A 281 -12.30 10.88 -8.77
CA HIS A 281 -12.44 10.21 -10.06
C HIS A 281 -13.80 9.54 -10.19
N GLN A 282 -14.31 8.87 -9.16
CA GLN A 282 -15.64 8.28 -9.14
C GLN A 282 -16.75 9.35 -9.30
N ALA A 283 -16.61 10.49 -8.63
CA ALA A 283 -17.54 11.61 -8.75
C ALA A 283 -17.58 12.16 -10.19
N LEU A 284 -16.43 12.34 -10.83
CA LEU A 284 -16.32 12.80 -12.23
C LEU A 284 -16.95 11.79 -13.21
N VAL A 285 -16.68 10.50 -13.03
CA VAL A 285 -17.31 9.44 -13.85
C VAL A 285 -18.82 9.42 -13.68
N ASN A 286 -19.33 9.70 -12.49
CA ASN A 286 -20.76 9.78 -12.23
C ASN A 286 -21.40 11.03 -12.84
N CYS A 287 -20.74 12.20 -12.74
CA CYS A 287 -21.24 13.47 -13.28
C CYS A 287 -21.30 13.46 -14.82
N SER A 288 -20.28 12.94 -15.49
CA SER A 288 -20.24 12.86 -16.96
C SER A 288 -21.33 11.96 -17.56
N ARG A 289 -21.93 11.08 -16.79
CA ARG A 289 -23.00 10.16 -17.21
C ARG A 289 -24.41 10.72 -17.00
N THR A 290 -24.64 11.63 -16.07
CA THR A 290 -25.94 12.30 -15.88
C THR A 290 -26.24 13.27 -17.01
N THR A 291 -25.24 13.81 -17.68
CA THR A 291 -25.40 14.70 -18.85
C THR A 291 -25.68 13.97 -20.17
N SER A 292 -25.53 12.64 -20.22
CA SER A 292 -25.76 11.84 -21.44
C SER A 292 -27.15 11.18 -21.52
N ILE A 293 -28.05 11.41 -20.57
CA ILE A 293 -29.45 10.98 -20.69
C ILE A 293 -30.17 11.97 -21.60
N LYS A 294 -30.08 11.73 -22.91
CA LYS A 294 -30.89 12.44 -23.91
C LYS A 294 -32.37 12.20 -23.64
N ALA A 295 -33.12 13.29 -23.72
CA ALA A 295 -34.59 13.35 -23.61
C ALA A 295 -35.28 12.24 -24.42
N PRO A 296 -36.44 11.75 -23.97
CA PRO A 296 -37.17 10.66 -24.63
C PRO A 296 -37.48 11.04 -26.09
N VAL A 297 -37.09 10.18 -27.01
CA VAL A 297 -37.40 10.32 -28.43
C VAL A 297 -38.91 10.36 -28.59
N LYS A 298 -39.46 11.50 -28.96
CA LYS A 298 -40.89 11.64 -29.31
C LYS A 298 -41.25 10.59 -30.38
N LYS A 299 -42.11 9.64 -30.05
CA LYS A 299 -42.66 8.70 -30.99
C LYS A 299 -43.33 9.46 -32.14
N ARG A 300 -42.80 9.31 -33.36
CA ARG A 300 -43.45 9.82 -34.59
C ARG A 300 -44.77 9.09 -34.76
N VAL A 301 -45.89 9.81 -34.61
CA VAL A 301 -47.22 9.31 -34.93
C VAL A 301 -47.32 9.21 -36.44
N ILE A 302 -47.34 7.97 -36.96
CA ILE A 302 -47.63 7.71 -38.38
C ILE A 302 -49.14 7.91 -38.58
N ARG A 303 -49.51 9.04 -39.16
CA ARG A 303 -50.88 9.24 -39.63
C ARG A 303 -51.13 8.32 -40.83
N LYS A 304 -51.99 7.29 -40.66
CA LYS A 304 -52.54 6.53 -41.79
C LYS A 304 -53.36 7.45 -42.65
N ARG A 305 -52.99 7.60 -43.93
CA ARG A 305 -53.85 8.20 -44.94
C ARG A 305 -55.05 7.25 -45.17
N LYS A 306 -56.26 7.75 -45.03
CA LYS A 306 -57.47 7.10 -45.53
C LYS A 306 -57.57 7.38 -47.03
N ASN A 307 -57.64 6.36 -47.85
CA ASN A 307 -58.27 6.36 -49.16
C ASN A 307 -59.77 6.07 -49.01
#